data_555eb2ab9b31488d779f8a59cae993d5
#
_entry.id   555eb2ab9b31488d779f8a59cae993d5
#
_cell.length_a   1.000
_cell.length_b   1.000
_cell.length_c   1.000
_cell.angle_alpha   90.00
_cell.angle_beta   90.00
_cell.angle_gamma   90.00
#
_symmetry.space_group_name_H-M   'P 1'
#
loop_
_entity.id
_entity.type
_entity.pdbx_description
1 polymer ?
#
loop_
_entity_poly.entity_id
_entity_poly.type
_entity_poly.pdbx_seq_one_letter_code
_entity_poly.pdbx_strand_id
1 'polypeptide(L)'
;MNIPETYDYLMRARRDLWATLESVPDEVLSRPLLDGERFHCIKDLVAHTAGVEDGWLHYTILQDTPVEDAFPAIKNAGNGPVFARFLLSDLLDYWRAVEQSTLDYLATLTDTDLERVVEDSPEEHFKLDGLLWHVMLHEVRHTAQIAALLRTQGIKPPSLDLLFYLPNLKA
;
A
#
# COMPACT_ATOMS: atom_id res chain seq x y z
N MET A 1 6.84 14.70 -12.23
CA MET A 1 7.17 13.76 -11.12
C MET A 1 7.69 12.47 -11.70
N ASN A 2 8.72 11.94 -11.11
CA ASN A 2 9.29 10.62 -11.39
C ASN A 2 8.86 9.62 -10.30
N ILE A 3 9.29 8.35 -10.41
CA ILE A 3 8.95 7.29 -9.46
C ILE A 3 9.33 7.64 -8.01
N PRO A 4 10.59 8.02 -7.69
CA PRO A 4 10.96 8.36 -6.31
C PRO A 4 10.16 9.54 -5.73
N GLU A 5 9.92 10.60 -6.51
CA GLU A 5 9.13 11.76 -6.07
C GLU A 5 7.66 11.38 -5.79
N THR A 6 7.11 10.50 -6.63
CA THR A 6 5.72 10.02 -6.46
C THR A 6 5.62 9.14 -5.22
N TYR A 7 6.61 8.27 -5.00
CA TYR A 7 6.63 7.42 -3.81
C TYR A 7 6.81 8.24 -2.52
N ASP A 8 7.65 9.29 -2.53
CA ASP A 8 7.77 10.23 -1.39
C ASP A 8 6.42 10.89 -1.06
N TYR A 9 5.67 11.32 -2.06
CA TYR A 9 4.31 11.83 -1.85
C TYR A 9 3.41 10.77 -1.21
N LEU A 10 3.38 9.55 -1.75
CA LEU A 10 2.55 8.46 -1.22
C LEU A 10 2.92 8.13 0.22
N MET A 11 4.19 8.03 0.54
CA MET A 11 4.69 7.79 1.88
C MET A 11 4.17 8.85 2.89
N ARG A 12 4.19 10.14 2.52
CA ARG A 12 3.67 11.22 3.39
C ARG A 12 2.16 11.16 3.54
N ALA A 13 1.42 10.94 2.46
CA ALA A 13 -0.02 10.77 2.48
C ALA A 13 -0.45 9.53 3.30
N ARG A 14 0.30 8.44 3.18
CA ARG A 14 0.16 7.21 3.94
C ARG A 14 0.32 7.45 5.45
N ARG A 15 1.32 8.25 5.87
CA ARG A 15 1.53 8.60 7.29
C ARG A 15 0.31 9.33 7.88
N ASP A 16 -0.26 10.27 7.14
CA ASP A 16 -1.47 10.99 7.57
C ASP A 16 -2.68 10.02 7.66
N LEU A 17 -2.78 9.08 6.71
CA LEU A 17 -3.80 8.04 6.76
C LEU A 17 -3.62 7.12 7.97
N TRP A 18 -2.40 6.62 8.22
CA TRP A 18 -2.11 5.76 9.38
C TRP A 18 -2.44 6.46 10.70
N ALA A 19 -2.03 7.72 10.88
CA ALA A 19 -2.37 8.50 12.08
C ALA A 19 -3.90 8.63 12.26
N THR A 20 -4.64 8.77 11.16
CA THR A 20 -6.11 8.75 11.22
C THR A 20 -6.63 7.39 11.66
N LEU A 21 -6.17 6.30 11.04
CA LEU A 21 -6.60 4.93 11.36
C LEU A 21 -6.30 4.57 12.83
N GLU A 22 -5.14 4.96 13.34
CA GLU A 22 -4.74 4.73 14.74
C GLU A 22 -5.65 5.46 15.76
N SER A 23 -6.33 6.54 15.32
CA SER A 23 -7.30 7.28 16.16
C SER A 23 -8.71 6.71 16.11
N VAL A 24 -8.98 5.76 15.22
CA VAL A 24 -10.32 5.18 15.00
C VAL A 24 -10.52 3.94 15.87
N PRO A 25 -11.68 3.78 16.53
CA PRO A 25 -11.99 2.56 17.29
C PRO A 25 -11.88 1.31 16.42
N ASP A 26 -11.30 0.24 16.99
CA ASP A 26 -11.04 -1.01 16.28
C ASP A 26 -12.30 -1.63 15.67
N GLU A 27 -13.42 -1.55 16.38
CA GLU A 27 -14.72 -2.02 15.91
C GLU A 27 -15.22 -1.34 14.63
N VAL A 28 -14.83 -0.08 14.40
CA VAL A 28 -15.17 0.64 13.16
C VAL A 28 -14.30 0.13 12.00
N LEU A 29 -13.01 -0.08 12.25
CA LEU A 29 -12.08 -0.60 11.26
C LEU A 29 -12.36 -2.04 10.86
N SER A 30 -12.94 -2.82 11.78
CA SER A 30 -13.27 -4.24 11.61
C SER A 30 -14.71 -4.48 11.13
N ARG A 31 -15.54 -3.43 11.08
CA ARG A 31 -16.95 -3.54 10.69
C ARG A 31 -17.08 -3.96 9.24
N PRO A 32 -17.96 -4.93 8.92
CA PRO A 32 -18.25 -5.29 7.54
C PRO A 32 -19.03 -4.14 6.86
N LEU A 33 -18.35 -3.40 6.01
CA LEU A 33 -18.85 -2.24 5.27
C LEU A 33 -19.02 -2.52 3.78
N LEU A 34 -18.45 -3.63 3.30
CA LEU A 34 -18.44 -4.02 1.90
C LEU A 34 -19.03 -5.42 1.76
N ASP A 35 -19.88 -5.57 0.75
CA ASP A 35 -20.37 -6.85 0.26
C ASP A 35 -19.49 -7.29 -0.91
N GLY A 36 -18.56 -8.21 -0.67
CA GLY A 36 -17.67 -8.69 -1.71
C GLY A 36 -16.87 -9.89 -1.25
N GLU A 37 -16.31 -10.62 -2.22
CA GLU A 37 -15.53 -11.82 -1.94
C GLU A 37 -14.14 -11.49 -1.35
N ARG A 38 -13.64 -10.29 -1.60
CA ARG A 38 -12.23 -9.94 -1.33
C ARG A 38 -12.01 -9.02 -0.14
N PHE A 39 -12.92 -8.08 0.10
CA PHE A 39 -12.81 -7.10 1.19
C PHE A 39 -14.14 -6.95 1.90
N HIS A 40 -14.16 -7.04 3.20
CA HIS A 40 -15.33 -6.75 4.02
C HIS A 40 -15.17 -5.49 4.87
N CYS A 41 -13.95 -5.14 5.27
CA CYS A 41 -13.70 -4.05 6.19
C CYS A 41 -12.47 -3.20 5.79
N ILE A 42 -12.24 -2.13 6.53
CA ILE A 42 -11.08 -1.23 6.30
C ILE A 42 -9.76 -1.99 6.50
N LYS A 43 -9.67 -2.87 7.51
CA LYS A 43 -8.45 -3.64 7.76
C LYS A 43 -8.08 -4.58 6.61
N ASP A 44 -9.06 -5.14 5.89
CA ASP A 44 -8.80 -5.95 4.71
C ASP A 44 -8.14 -5.12 3.60
N LEU A 45 -8.59 -3.87 3.40
CA LEU A 45 -7.96 -2.96 2.44
C LEU A 45 -6.55 -2.54 2.86
N VAL A 46 -6.32 -2.31 4.15
CA VAL A 46 -4.98 -1.99 4.69
C VAL A 46 -4.01 -3.14 4.40
N ALA A 47 -4.37 -4.36 4.80
CA ALA A 47 -3.55 -5.55 4.58
C ALA A 47 -3.31 -5.82 3.08
N HIS A 48 -4.36 -5.67 2.26
CA HIS A 48 -4.26 -5.87 0.83
C HIS A 48 -3.32 -4.86 0.16
N THR A 49 -3.39 -3.58 0.54
CA THR A 49 -2.53 -2.55 -0.05
C THR A 49 -1.05 -2.84 0.23
N ALA A 50 -0.73 -3.19 1.47
CA ALA A 50 0.62 -3.60 1.85
C ALA A 50 1.06 -4.87 1.13
N GLY A 51 0.20 -5.89 1.10
CA GLY A 51 0.51 -7.19 0.48
C GLY A 51 0.71 -7.12 -1.03
N VAL A 52 0.00 -6.21 -1.72
CA VAL A 52 0.22 -6.00 -3.17
C VAL A 52 1.55 -5.31 -3.43
N GLU A 53 1.92 -4.31 -2.63
CA GLU A 53 3.23 -3.66 -2.74
C GLU A 53 4.36 -4.67 -2.49
N ASP A 54 4.27 -5.47 -1.42
CA ASP A 54 5.22 -6.53 -1.08
C ASP A 54 5.32 -7.57 -2.20
N GLY A 55 4.18 -8.06 -2.67
CA GLY A 55 4.12 -9.09 -3.70
C GLY A 55 4.77 -8.65 -5.01
N TRP A 56 4.42 -7.47 -5.52
CA TRP A 56 5.02 -6.96 -6.75
C TRP A 56 6.52 -6.69 -6.59
N LEU A 57 6.94 -6.11 -5.47
CA LEU A 57 8.35 -5.84 -5.24
C LEU A 57 9.15 -7.13 -5.14
N HIS A 58 8.77 -8.05 -4.26
CA HIS A 58 9.61 -9.20 -3.93
C HIS A 58 9.40 -10.39 -4.86
N TYR A 59 8.15 -10.81 -5.11
CA TYR A 59 7.92 -11.98 -5.96
C TYR A 59 8.20 -11.70 -7.45
N THR A 60 7.83 -10.50 -7.95
CA THR A 60 7.91 -10.22 -9.38
C THR A 60 9.18 -9.45 -9.76
N ILE A 61 9.49 -8.34 -9.06
CA ILE A 61 10.59 -7.43 -9.47
C ILE A 61 11.94 -7.94 -8.99
N LEU A 62 12.07 -8.31 -7.71
CA LEU A 62 13.32 -8.74 -7.07
C LEU A 62 13.54 -10.26 -7.17
N GLN A 63 12.46 -11.03 -7.25
CA GLN A 63 12.46 -12.50 -7.21
C GLN A 63 13.18 -13.02 -5.96
N ASP A 64 12.79 -12.49 -4.82
CA ASP A 64 13.45 -12.73 -3.54
C ASP A 64 12.39 -12.95 -2.42
N THR A 65 12.82 -13.06 -1.15
CA THR A 65 11.97 -13.34 0.01
C THR A 65 11.09 -12.14 0.36
N PRO A 66 9.75 -12.29 0.36
CA PRO A 66 8.86 -11.19 0.68
C PRO A 66 8.92 -10.82 2.17
N VAL A 67 8.56 -9.58 2.47
CA VAL A 67 8.51 -9.06 3.84
C VAL A 67 7.51 -9.84 4.70
N GLU A 68 6.41 -10.34 4.11
CA GLU A 68 5.41 -11.14 4.83
C GLU A 68 5.99 -12.39 5.51
N ASP A 69 7.15 -12.90 5.08
CA ASP A 69 7.83 -14.04 5.72
C ASP A 69 8.25 -13.72 7.16
N ALA A 70 8.50 -12.46 7.48
CA ALA A 70 8.73 -11.98 8.84
C ALA A 70 7.43 -11.78 9.65
N PHE A 71 6.27 -11.89 9.00
CA PHE A 71 4.94 -11.70 9.60
C PHE A 71 4.05 -12.96 9.44
N PRO A 72 4.38 -14.07 10.09
CA PRO A 72 3.75 -15.36 9.81
C PRO A 72 2.23 -15.40 10.04
N ALA A 73 1.70 -14.56 10.93
CA ALA A 73 0.26 -14.47 11.13
C ALA A 73 -0.45 -13.86 9.91
N ILE A 74 0.15 -12.86 9.28
CA ILE A 74 -0.36 -12.21 8.06
C ILE A 74 -0.21 -13.17 6.86
N LYS A 75 0.98 -13.71 6.65
CA LYS A 75 1.27 -14.69 5.60
C LYS A 75 0.28 -15.86 5.60
N ASN A 76 0.01 -16.45 6.77
CA ASN A 76 -0.89 -17.58 6.92
C ASN A 76 -2.38 -17.21 6.82
N ALA A 77 -2.73 -15.95 6.87
CA ALA A 77 -4.11 -15.49 6.70
C ALA A 77 -4.59 -15.61 5.25
N GLY A 78 -3.67 -15.49 4.29
CA GLY A 78 -3.99 -15.50 2.86
C GLY A 78 -4.67 -14.20 2.39
N ASN A 79 -5.24 -14.24 1.19
CA ASN A 79 -5.77 -13.05 0.50
C ASN A 79 -7.29 -12.83 0.64
N GLY A 80 -7.92 -13.36 1.68
CA GLY A 80 -9.37 -13.25 1.90
C GLY A 80 -9.75 -12.10 2.84
N PRO A 81 -11.07 -11.89 3.07
CA PRO A 81 -11.59 -10.88 3.97
C PRO A 81 -11.49 -11.36 5.43
N VAL A 82 -10.29 -11.52 5.94
CA VAL A 82 -10.00 -12.19 7.23
C VAL A 82 -9.31 -11.27 8.25
N PHE A 83 -8.98 -10.04 7.85
CA PHE A 83 -8.13 -9.16 8.66
C PHE A 83 -8.89 -8.40 9.76
N ALA A 84 -10.21 -8.46 9.80
CA ALA A 84 -11.00 -7.89 10.90
C ALA A 84 -10.54 -8.35 12.30
N ARG A 85 -9.98 -9.56 12.43
CA ARG A 85 -9.48 -10.16 13.68
C ARG A 85 -8.06 -9.74 14.08
N PHE A 86 -7.32 -9.08 13.19
CA PHE A 86 -5.96 -8.63 13.47
C PHE A 86 -5.96 -7.30 14.21
N LEU A 87 -4.94 -7.05 15.01
CA LEU A 87 -4.71 -5.71 15.53
C LEU A 87 -4.29 -4.79 14.38
N LEU A 88 -4.79 -3.55 14.39
CA LEU A 88 -4.36 -2.57 13.39
C LEU A 88 -2.84 -2.36 13.44
N SER A 89 -2.24 -2.34 14.65
CA SER A 89 -0.79 -2.21 14.83
C SER A 89 0.00 -3.23 14.03
N ASP A 90 -0.42 -4.50 14.05
CA ASP A 90 0.28 -5.57 13.35
C ASP A 90 0.25 -5.37 11.82
N LEU A 91 -0.90 -4.91 11.29
CA LEU A 91 -1.06 -4.61 9.88
C LEU A 91 -0.23 -3.39 9.45
N LEU A 92 -0.17 -2.36 10.30
CA LEU A 92 0.64 -1.17 10.04
C LEU A 92 2.13 -1.46 10.19
N ASP A 93 2.55 -2.32 11.12
CA ASP A 93 3.95 -2.72 11.27
C ASP A 93 4.43 -3.50 10.04
N TYR A 94 3.58 -4.39 9.52
CA TYR A 94 3.85 -5.04 8.24
C TYR A 94 3.99 -4.01 7.11
N TRP A 95 3.05 -3.08 6.96
CA TRP A 95 3.12 -2.08 5.89
C TRP A 95 4.32 -1.15 6.03
N ARG A 96 4.72 -0.78 7.26
CA ARG A 96 5.96 -0.02 7.51
C ARG A 96 7.21 -0.79 7.08
N ALA A 97 7.24 -2.09 7.31
CA ALA A 97 8.35 -2.93 6.87
C ALA A 97 8.41 -3.04 5.34
N VAL A 98 7.26 -3.18 4.66
CA VAL A 98 7.16 -3.16 3.20
C VAL A 98 7.63 -1.81 2.65
N GLU A 99 7.14 -0.68 3.23
CA GLU A 99 7.57 0.67 2.85
C GLU A 99 9.09 0.82 2.92
N GLN A 100 9.71 0.34 4.01
CA GLN A 100 11.16 0.43 4.16
C GLN A 100 11.89 -0.37 3.09
N SER A 101 11.44 -1.59 2.79
CA SER A 101 12.02 -2.41 1.73
C SER A 101 11.90 -1.74 0.35
N THR A 102 10.75 -1.12 0.06
CA THR A 102 10.56 -0.37 -1.19
C THR A 102 11.49 0.85 -1.27
N LEU A 103 11.65 1.58 -0.17
CA LEU A 103 12.58 2.73 -0.11
C LEU A 103 14.02 2.30 -0.36
N ASP A 104 14.45 1.19 0.24
CA ASP A 104 15.80 0.66 0.06
C ASP A 104 16.03 0.26 -1.41
N TYR A 105 15.04 -0.35 -2.04
CA TYR A 105 15.10 -0.65 -3.47
C TYR A 105 15.14 0.61 -4.35
N LEU A 106 14.25 1.57 -4.11
CA LEU A 106 14.19 2.81 -4.91
C LEU A 106 15.48 3.65 -4.79
N ALA A 107 16.20 3.55 -3.65
CA ALA A 107 17.48 4.22 -3.47
C ALA A 107 18.59 3.69 -4.38
N THR A 108 18.44 2.48 -4.91
CA THR A 108 19.38 1.85 -5.84
C THR A 108 18.97 1.98 -7.30
N LEU A 109 17.74 2.42 -7.56
CA LEU A 109 17.13 2.45 -8.87
C LEU A 109 17.77 3.54 -9.76
N THR A 110 18.13 3.17 -11.00
CA THR A 110 18.61 4.10 -12.03
C THR A 110 17.61 4.24 -13.16
N ASP A 111 17.72 5.31 -13.95
CA ASP A 111 16.85 5.51 -15.13
C ASP A 111 16.97 4.35 -16.14
N THR A 112 18.15 3.73 -16.23
CA THR A 112 18.36 2.57 -17.11
C THR A 112 17.59 1.34 -16.64
N ASP A 113 17.44 1.17 -15.32
CA ASP A 113 16.70 0.03 -14.75
C ASP A 113 15.22 0.10 -15.11
N LEU A 114 14.65 1.30 -15.26
CA LEU A 114 13.24 1.50 -15.61
C LEU A 114 12.86 0.88 -16.96
N GLU A 115 13.82 0.77 -17.88
CA GLU A 115 13.62 0.14 -19.19
C GLU A 115 13.70 -1.40 -19.13
N ARG A 116 14.13 -1.97 -18.01
CA ARG A 116 14.24 -3.42 -17.83
C ARG A 116 12.88 -4.09 -18.00
N VAL A 117 12.87 -5.19 -18.73
CA VAL A 117 11.70 -6.08 -18.82
C VAL A 117 11.73 -7.04 -17.63
N VAL A 118 10.60 -7.12 -16.94
CA VAL A 118 10.35 -8.03 -15.83
C VAL A 118 9.33 -9.06 -16.29
N GLU A 119 9.62 -10.32 -16.05
CA GLU A 119 8.74 -11.46 -16.34
C GLU A 119 7.95 -11.79 -15.08
N ASP A 120 6.62 -11.70 -15.15
CA ASP A 120 5.70 -12.12 -14.08
C ASP A 120 5.25 -13.58 -14.31
N SER A 121 5.06 -13.94 -15.56
CA SER A 121 4.80 -15.30 -16.02
C SER A 121 5.39 -15.50 -17.42
N PRO A 122 5.43 -16.74 -17.95
CA PRO A 122 5.92 -16.98 -19.32
C PRO A 122 5.23 -16.16 -20.41
N GLU A 123 4.01 -15.69 -20.14
CA GLU A 123 3.18 -14.97 -21.11
C GLU A 123 3.07 -13.46 -20.78
N GLU A 124 3.49 -13.05 -19.56
CA GLU A 124 3.34 -11.70 -19.07
C GLU A 124 4.68 -11.05 -18.76
N HIS A 125 5.02 -10.06 -19.59
CA HIS A 125 6.28 -9.33 -19.52
C HIS A 125 5.98 -7.83 -19.48
N PHE A 126 6.51 -7.14 -18.50
CA PHE A 126 6.25 -5.72 -18.26
C PHE A 126 7.54 -4.92 -18.14
N LYS A 127 7.50 -3.66 -18.54
CA LYS A 127 8.59 -2.74 -18.18
C LYS A 127 8.54 -2.46 -16.68
N LEU A 128 9.70 -2.40 -16.04
CA LEU A 128 9.82 -2.08 -14.62
C LEU A 128 9.15 -0.74 -14.27
N ASP A 129 9.32 0.28 -15.10
CA ASP A 129 8.62 1.56 -14.97
C ASP A 129 7.11 1.37 -14.82
N GLY A 130 6.49 0.60 -15.72
CA GLY A 130 5.06 0.33 -15.69
C GLY A 130 4.60 -0.42 -14.44
N LEU A 131 5.40 -1.38 -13.94
CA LEU A 131 5.09 -2.10 -12.71
C LEU A 131 5.17 -1.21 -11.48
N LEU A 132 6.19 -0.36 -11.37
CA LEU A 132 6.31 0.58 -10.25
C LEU A 132 5.16 1.60 -10.26
N TRP A 133 4.75 2.10 -11.43
CA TRP A 133 3.55 2.92 -11.55
C TRP A 133 2.29 2.16 -11.17
N HIS A 134 2.18 0.88 -11.55
CA HIS A 134 1.03 0.05 -11.14
C HIS A 134 0.91 -0.04 -9.62
N VAL A 135 2.00 -0.34 -8.91
CA VAL A 135 2.03 -0.41 -7.44
C VAL A 135 1.56 0.90 -6.81
N MET A 136 2.12 2.04 -7.25
CA MET A 136 1.76 3.35 -6.71
C MET A 136 0.29 3.71 -6.97
N LEU A 137 -0.20 3.49 -8.19
CA LEU A 137 -1.60 3.76 -8.54
C LEU A 137 -2.57 2.80 -7.85
N HIS A 138 -2.14 1.57 -7.57
CA HIS A 138 -2.90 0.61 -6.78
C HIS A 138 -3.11 1.13 -5.34
N GLU A 139 -2.06 1.65 -4.71
CA GLU A 139 -2.17 2.28 -3.40
C GLU A 139 -3.13 3.47 -3.42
N VAL A 140 -2.98 4.40 -4.39
CA VAL A 140 -3.88 5.56 -4.53
C VAL A 140 -5.35 5.12 -4.60
N ARG A 141 -5.63 4.07 -5.35
CA ARG A 141 -6.99 3.53 -5.48
C ARG A 141 -7.54 3.03 -4.14
N HIS A 142 -6.76 2.25 -3.40
CA HIS A 142 -7.22 1.63 -2.16
C HIS A 142 -7.24 2.60 -0.98
N THR A 143 -6.31 3.52 -0.89
CA THR A 143 -6.34 4.59 0.13
C THR A 143 -7.54 5.52 -0.08
N ALA A 144 -7.93 5.79 -1.32
CA ALA A 144 -9.16 6.52 -1.62
C ALA A 144 -10.42 5.75 -1.18
N GLN A 145 -10.45 4.42 -1.34
CA GLN A 145 -11.55 3.58 -0.83
C GLN A 145 -11.61 3.61 0.70
N ILE A 146 -10.48 3.47 1.39
CA ILE A 146 -10.40 3.60 2.85
C ILE A 146 -10.94 4.97 3.29
N ALA A 147 -10.50 6.06 2.64
CA ALA A 147 -10.99 7.41 2.95
C ALA A 147 -12.51 7.55 2.73
N ALA A 148 -13.05 6.93 1.69
CA ALA A 148 -14.49 6.91 1.45
C ALA A 148 -15.25 6.16 2.56
N LEU A 149 -14.75 4.96 2.94
CA LEU A 149 -15.36 4.18 4.02
C LEU A 149 -15.31 4.90 5.37
N LEU A 150 -14.21 5.55 5.72
CA LEU A 150 -14.12 6.39 6.93
C LEU A 150 -15.22 7.46 6.94
N ARG A 151 -15.45 8.15 5.82
CA ARG A 151 -16.53 9.16 5.70
C ARG A 151 -17.91 8.57 5.94
N THR A 152 -18.20 7.34 5.47
CA THR A 152 -19.49 6.69 5.72
C THR A 152 -19.72 6.39 7.21
N GLN A 153 -18.63 6.32 7.99
CA GLN A 153 -18.66 6.12 9.44
C GLN A 153 -18.60 7.44 10.23
N GLY A 154 -18.74 8.59 9.56
CA GLY A 154 -18.67 9.92 10.17
C GLY A 154 -17.27 10.38 10.57
N ILE A 155 -16.23 9.68 10.10
CA ILE A 155 -14.83 9.99 10.39
C ILE A 155 -14.26 10.80 9.24
N LYS A 156 -13.65 11.94 9.56
CA LYS A 156 -12.99 12.77 8.55
C LYS A 156 -11.59 12.19 8.22
N PRO A 157 -11.38 11.65 7.02
CA PRO A 157 -10.04 11.21 6.62
C PRO A 157 -9.14 12.41 6.33
N PRO A 158 -7.81 12.20 6.25
CA PRO A 158 -6.89 13.24 5.80
C PRO A 158 -7.18 13.60 4.34
N SER A 159 -6.67 14.73 3.89
CA SER A 159 -6.61 15.04 2.47
C SER A 159 -5.45 14.26 1.85
N LEU A 160 -5.77 13.43 0.85
CA LEU A 160 -4.77 12.61 0.14
C LEU A 160 -4.36 13.21 -1.21
N ASP A 161 -4.85 14.43 -1.52
CA ASP A 161 -4.54 15.07 -2.79
C ASP A 161 -3.09 15.52 -2.84
N LEU A 162 -2.39 15.20 -3.91
CA LEU A 162 -0.99 15.54 -4.15
C LEU A 162 -0.70 17.02 -3.88
N LEU A 163 -1.63 17.92 -4.19
CA LEU A 163 -1.49 19.36 -4.01
C LEU A 163 -1.04 19.74 -2.59
N PHE A 164 -1.51 19.02 -1.56
CA PHE A 164 -1.18 19.32 -0.16
C PHE A 164 0.21 18.86 0.26
N TYR A 165 0.86 18.07 -0.57
CA TYR A 165 2.20 17.52 -0.34
C TYR A 165 3.27 18.16 -1.24
N LEU A 166 2.85 19.01 -2.19
CA LEU A 166 3.78 19.76 -3.02
C LEU A 166 4.48 20.87 -2.21
N PRO A 167 5.76 21.16 -2.51
CA PRO A 167 6.45 22.27 -1.90
C PRO A 167 5.76 23.59 -2.28
N ASN A 168 5.44 24.41 -1.28
CA ASN A 168 4.90 25.75 -1.51
C ASN A 168 6.05 26.68 -1.93
N LEU A 169 6.18 26.93 -3.20
CA LEU A 169 7.13 27.89 -3.75
C LEU A 169 6.57 29.30 -3.48
N LYS A 170 7.00 29.93 -2.38
CA LYS A 170 6.76 31.35 -2.17
C LYS A 170 7.54 32.12 -3.23
N ALA A 171 6.85 32.94 -4.01
CA ALA A 171 7.44 33.89 -4.92
C ALA A 171 8.26 34.95 -4.17
#